data_031ac378387ae662d4f5976a8bf60b01
#
_entry.id   031ac378387ae662d4f5976a8bf60b01
#
_cell.length_a   1.000
_cell.length_b   1.000
_cell.length_c   1.000
_cell.angle_alpha   90.00
_cell.angle_beta   90.00
_cell.angle_gamma   90.00
#
_symmetry.space_group_name_H-M   'P 1'
#
loop_
_entity.id
_entity.type
_entity.pdbx_description
1 polymer ?
#
loop_
_entity_poly.entity_id
_entity_poly.type
_entity_poly.pdbx_seq_one_letter_code
_entity_poly.pdbx_strand_id
1 'polypeptide(L)'
;MGDSALIIGEIRSKEALALYEAMRIGALANVVAGTIHGDSPYGVFDRVVNDLGVPRTSFKATDIVIVANPIRTADGLHRWRRITQITEVRKQWENDPLTENGFVDLMKYDSKKDELMTSDELLNGDSEILKAIAGNVKEWAGNWDAVWENITLRAKTKQTLVEFSDKLKNPDLLEAEFVIQSNDQFHKISEKIREEIGTLDSKRIFFDWNEWLKRHVKRMDFHKELQQFQ
;
A
#
# COMPACT_ATOMS: atom_id res chain seq x y z
N MET A 1 -7.66 -14.08 18.45
CA MET A 1 -7.70 -12.63 18.30
C MET A 1 -8.21 -12.36 16.91
N GLY A 2 -9.17 -11.44 16.74
CA GLY A 2 -9.67 -11.10 15.40
C GLY A 2 -8.63 -10.33 14.58
N ASP A 3 -8.80 -10.30 13.29
CA ASP A 3 -8.00 -9.48 12.38
C ASP A 3 -8.11 -8.02 12.79
N SER A 4 -6.98 -7.41 13.12
CA SER A 4 -6.93 -6.05 13.64
C SER A 4 -5.79 -5.26 12.99
N ALA A 5 -5.99 -3.95 12.88
CA ALA A 5 -4.96 -3.01 12.46
C ALA A 5 -4.73 -1.99 13.59
N LEU A 6 -3.48 -1.69 13.89
CA LEU A 6 -3.07 -0.65 14.81
C LEU A 6 -2.47 0.51 14.00
N ILE A 7 -3.13 1.66 14.05
CA ILE A 7 -2.66 2.89 13.39
C ILE A 7 -2.19 3.87 14.46
N ILE A 8 -0.92 4.28 14.39
CA ILE A 8 -0.31 5.22 15.32
C ILE A 8 -0.10 6.54 14.60
N GLY A 9 -0.71 7.59 15.11
CA GLY A 9 -0.69 8.92 14.49
C GLY A 9 0.73 9.46 14.33
N GLU A 10 1.60 9.32 15.35
CA GLU A 10 3.00 9.69 15.26
C GLU A 10 3.83 9.00 16.33
N ILE A 11 5.05 8.58 15.97
CA ILE A 11 6.04 7.98 16.87
C ILE A 11 7.08 9.06 17.20
N ARG A 12 7.13 9.54 18.45
CA ARG A 12 7.95 10.70 18.84
C ARG A 12 8.94 10.44 19.96
N SER A 13 8.67 9.54 20.87
CA SER A 13 9.41 9.41 22.11
C SER A 13 9.56 7.96 22.59
N LYS A 14 9.74 7.76 23.87
CA LYS A 14 10.07 6.46 24.47
C LYS A 14 9.02 5.37 24.27
N GLU A 15 7.80 5.70 23.91
CA GLU A 15 6.77 4.73 23.51
C GLU A 15 7.20 3.89 22.29
N ALA A 16 8.14 4.40 21.48
CA ALA A 16 8.70 3.65 20.37
C ALA A 16 9.32 2.32 20.82
N LEU A 17 10.00 2.30 21.96
CA LEU A 17 10.60 1.07 22.51
C LEU A 17 9.56 -0.02 22.74
N ALA A 18 8.49 0.30 23.46
CA ALA A 18 7.42 -0.66 23.76
C ALA A 18 6.69 -1.11 22.49
N LEU A 19 6.47 -0.17 21.54
CA LEU A 19 5.86 -0.48 20.25
C LEU A 19 6.69 -1.48 19.45
N TYR A 20 7.98 -1.19 19.24
CA TYR A 20 8.86 -2.06 18.46
C TYR A 20 9.10 -3.41 19.12
N GLU A 21 9.15 -3.46 20.44
CA GLU A 21 9.23 -4.73 21.16
C GLU A 21 7.97 -5.56 20.98
N ALA A 22 6.80 -4.95 21.11
CA ALA A 22 5.52 -5.62 20.90
C ALA A 22 5.33 -6.07 19.44
N MET A 23 5.79 -5.29 18.44
CA MET A 23 5.84 -5.71 17.03
C MET A 23 6.72 -6.95 16.86
N ARG A 24 7.91 -6.96 17.44
CA ARG A 24 8.88 -8.05 17.31
C ARG A 24 8.36 -9.38 17.84
N ILE A 25 7.61 -9.36 18.93
CA ILE A 25 7.05 -10.58 19.54
C ILE A 25 5.68 -10.98 18.97
N GLY A 26 5.15 -10.23 17.99
CA GLY A 26 3.86 -10.51 17.38
C GLY A 26 2.66 -10.30 18.32
N ALA A 27 2.81 -9.50 19.37
CA ALA A 27 1.76 -9.27 20.37
C ALA A 27 0.72 -8.22 19.94
N LEU A 28 0.96 -7.52 18.84
CA LEU A 28 0.09 -6.48 18.31
C LEU A 28 -0.85 -7.00 17.20
N ALA A 29 -1.48 -6.06 16.54
CA ALA A 29 -2.36 -6.32 15.41
C ALA A 29 -1.63 -6.97 14.22
N ASN A 30 -2.38 -7.58 13.31
CA ASN A 30 -1.85 -8.16 12.07
C ASN A 30 -1.18 -7.10 11.16
N VAL A 31 -1.65 -5.86 11.25
CA VAL A 31 -1.07 -4.70 10.56
C VAL A 31 -0.76 -3.62 11.59
N VAL A 32 0.46 -3.14 11.61
CA VAL A 32 0.87 -1.98 12.39
C VAL A 32 1.38 -0.92 11.44
N ALA A 33 0.80 0.27 11.49
CA ALA A 33 1.23 1.42 10.71
C ALA A 33 1.42 2.63 11.63
N GLY A 34 2.48 3.38 11.42
CA GLY A 34 2.74 4.61 12.18
C GLY A 34 3.45 5.64 11.33
N THR A 35 3.35 6.91 11.71
CA THR A 35 4.13 7.97 11.07
C THR A 35 5.29 8.38 11.97
N ILE A 36 6.39 8.75 11.34
CA ILE A 36 7.58 9.26 12.01
C ILE A 36 8.25 10.30 11.10
N HIS A 37 8.86 11.30 11.68
CA HIS A 37 9.66 12.25 10.92
C HIS A 37 10.96 11.61 10.44
N GLY A 38 11.17 11.65 9.12
CA GLY A 38 12.38 11.19 8.44
C GLY A 38 12.25 11.50 6.94
N ASP A 39 13.37 11.80 6.30
CA ASP A 39 13.44 12.16 4.87
C ASP A 39 13.81 10.97 3.98
N SER A 40 14.22 9.87 4.59
CA SER A 40 14.71 8.66 3.93
C SER A 40 14.53 7.45 4.84
N PRO A 41 14.58 6.21 4.29
CA PRO A 41 14.57 4.98 5.10
C PRO A 41 15.69 4.94 6.13
N TYR A 42 16.88 5.42 5.75
CA TYR A 42 18.01 5.51 6.68
C TYR A 42 17.77 6.56 7.77
N GLY A 43 17.23 7.74 7.42
CA GLY A 43 16.85 8.75 8.40
C GLY A 43 15.81 8.25 9.42
N VAL A 44 14.87 7.40 8.98
CA VAL A 44 13.94 6.71 9.89
C VAL A 44 14.67 5.74 10.81
N PHE A 45 15.58 4.93 10.25
CA PHE A 45 16.40 4.00 11.03
C PHE A 45 17.24 4.73 12.09
N ASP A 46 17.96 5.77 11.68
CA ASP A 46 18.81 6.58 12.55
C ASP A 46 18.01 7.18 13.71
N ARG A 47 16.86 7.79 13.38
CA ARG A 47 15.97 8.35 14.39
C ARG A 47 15.42 7.31 15.35
N VAL A 48 14.96 6.17 14.85
CA VAL A 48 14.37 5.11 15.69
C VAL A 48 15.42 4.49 16.61
N VAL A 49 16.59 4.19 16.06
CA VAL A 49 17.64 3.48 16.80
C VAL A 49 18.46 4.43 17.68
N ASN A 50 18.96 5.53 17.13
CA ASN A 50 19.89 6.39 17.83
C ASN A 50 19.20 7.46 18.69
N ASP A 51 18.12 8.09 18.19
CA ASP A 51 17.41 9.12 18.95
C ASP A 51 16.41 8.52 19.95
N LEU A 52 15.62 7.53 19.52
CA LEU A 52 14.57 6.93 20.36
C LEU A 52 15.04 5.72 21.16
N GLY A 53 16.25 5.22 20.90
CA GLY A 53 16.89 4.14 21.64
C GLY A 53 16.31 2.75 21.41
N VAL A 54 15.63 2.54 20.28
CA VAL A 54 15.11 1.21 19.90
C VAL A 54 16.28 0.32 19.48
N PRO A 55 16.43 -0.89 20.02
CA PRO A 55 17.47 -1.81 19.56
C PRO A 55 17.38 -2.07 18.05
N ARG A 56 18.54 -2.15 17.37
CA ARG A 56 18.60 -2.49 15.93
C ARG A 56 17.85 -3.76 15.59
N THR A 57 17.94 -4.76 16.45
CA THR A 57 17.20 -6.03 16.30
C THR A 57 15.69 -5.84 16.34
N SER A 58 15.18 -4.86 17.10
CA SER A 58 13.76 -4.55 17.19
C SER A 58 13.31 -3.72 15.97
N PHE A 59 14.17 -2.84 15.43
CA PHE A 59 13.89 -2.12 14.19
C PHE A 59 13.59 -3.05 13.00
N LYS A 60 14.17 -4.25 12.98
CA LYS A 60 13.88 -5.30 12.01
C LYS A 60 12.42 -5.76 12.00
N ALA A 61 11.59 -5.37 12.98
CA ALA A 61 10.14 -5.57 12.91
C ALA A 61 9.45 -4.65 11.89
N THR A 62 10.12 -3.58 11.45
CA THR A 62 9.65 -2.76 10.32
C THR A 62 9.77 -3.56 9.03
N ASP A 63 8.71 -3.64 8.26
CA ASP A 63 8.69 -4.32 6.97
C ASP A 63 8.88 -3.33 5.82
N ILE A 64 8.17 -2.23 5.84
CA ILE A 64 8.17 -1.24 4.75
C ILE A 64 8.28 0.18 5.33
N VAL A 65 9.11 1.00 4.72
CA VAL A 65 9.17 2.45 4.94
C VAL A 65 8.64 3.16 3.70
N ILE A 66 7.62 3.99 3.88
CA ILE A 66 7.05 4.83 2.82
C ILE A 66 7.46 6.27 3.10
N VAL A 67 8.23 6.87 2.20
CA VAL A 67 8.72 8.24 2.34
C VAL A 67 7.84 9.19 1.53
N ALA A 68 7.25 10.17 2.20
CA ALA A 68 6.46 11.22 1.59
C ALA A 68 7.16 12.59 1.80
N ASN A 69 7.65 13.17 0.72
CA ASN A 69 8.39 14.42 0.75
C ASN A 69 7.71 15.54 -0.07
N PRO A 70 7.88 16.80 0.34
CA PRO A 70 7.49 17.92 -0.49
C PRO A 70 8.45 18.06 -1.68
N ILE A 71 7.91 18.04 -2.89
CA ILE A 71 8.64 18.35 -4.12
C ILE A 71 8.46 19.84 -4.42
N ARG A 72 9.53 20.53 -4.76
CA ARG A 72 9.51 21.94 -5.13
C ARG A 72 9.61 22.11 -6.64
N THR A 73 8.90 23.11 -7.17
CA THR A 73 9.14 23.59 -8.53
C THR A 73 10.50 24.27 -8.65
N ALA A 74 11.02 24.36 -9.87
CA ALA A 74 12.31 25.01 -10.13
C ALA A 74 12.34 26.50 -9.70
N ASP A 75 11.19 27.18 -9.75
CA ASP A 75 11.02 28.56 -9.28
C ASP A 75 10.85 28.67 -7.75
N GLY A 76 10.70 27.54 -7.04
CA GLY A 76 10.51 27.47 -5.60
C GLY A 76 9.16 27.99 -5.09
N LEU A 77 8.24 28.40 -5.98
CA LEU A 77 6.95 29.02 -5.62
C LEU A 77 5.89 28.02 -5.25
N HIS A 78 5.96 26.80 -5.82
CA HIS A 78 4.98 25.75 -5.58
C HIS A 78 5.61 24.55 -4.89
N ARG A 79 4.81 23.87 -4.09
CA ARG A 79 5.18 22.62 -3.41
C ARG A 79 4.07 21.61 -3.58
N TRP A 80 4.45 20.41 -4.00
CA TRP A 80 3.56 19.25 -4.01
C TRP A 80 4.09 18.22 -3.03
N ARG A 81 3.21 17.43 -2.44
CA ARG A 81 3.59 16.26 -1.67
C ARG A 81 3.50 15.04 -2.56
N ARG A 82 4.56 14.24 -2.59
CA ARG A 82 4.63 12.98 -3.33
C ARG A 82 5.19 11.89 -2.44
N ILE A 83 4.74 10.67 -2.67
CA ILE A 83 5.50 9.51 -2.19
C ILE A 83 6.74 9.44 -3.06
N THR A 84 7.91 9.56 -2.44
CA THR A 84 9.19 9.59 -3.17
C THR A 84 9.88 8.24 -3.18
N GLN A 85 9.54 7.38 -2.22
CA GLN A 85 10.20 6.10 -2.06
C GLN A 85 9.32 5.13 -1.28
N ILE A 86 9.30 3.87 -1.70
CA ILE A 86 8.77 2.74 -0.94
C ILE A 86 9.90 1.73 -0.84
N THR A 87 10.36 1.48 0.39
CA THR A 87 11.55 0.67 0.68
C THR A 87 11.20 -0.47 1.61
N GLU A 88 11.62 -1.67 1.24
CA GLU A 88 11.57 -2.85 2.09
C GLU A 88 12.74 -2.87 3.05
N VAL A 89 12.49 -3.21 4.30
CA VAL A 89 13.52 -3.44 5.32
C VAL A 89 13.78 -4.92 5.43
N ARG A 90 14.91 -5.37 4.88
CA ARG A 90 15.36 -6.77 4.98
C ARG A 90 15.86 -7.10 6.37
N LYS A 91 15.95 -8.38 6.67
CA LYS A 91 16.25 -8.86 8.04
C LYS A 91 17.70 -9.34 8.21
N GLN A 92 18.49 -9.44 7.12
CA GLN A 92 19.78 -10.11 7.10
C GLN A 92 20.99 -9.26 7.55
N TRP A 93 20.83 -7.92 7.62
CA TRP A 93 21.87 -7.02 8.10
C TRP A 93 22.07 -7.12 9.62
N GLU A 94 23.26 -6.78 10.13
CA GLU A 94 23.61 -6.86 11.55
C GLU A 94 23.86 -5.48 12.17
N ASN A 95 24.64 -4.63 11.52
CA ASN A 95 25.09 -3.36 12.05
C ASN A 95 24.46 -2.16 11.38
N ASP A 96 24.57 -2.06 10.05
CA ASP A 96 24.11 -0.90 9.29
C ASP A 96 23.33 -1.35 8.06
N PRO A 97 22.00 -1.11 8.06
CA PRO A 97 21.16 -1.54 6.94
C PRO A 97 21.51 -0.84 5.61
N LEU A 98 22.19 0.30 5.64
CA LEU A 98 22.57 0.99 4.40
C LEU A 98 23.74 0.27 3.70
N THR A 99 24.74 -0.15 4.45
CA THR A 99 25.95 -0.80 3.90
C THR A 99 25.79 -2.31 3.71
N GLU A 100 24.82 -2.91 4.42
CA GLU A 100 24.60 -4.35 4.45
C GLU A 100 23.36 -4.79 3.64
N ASN A 101 22.93 -3.97 2.67
CA ASN A 101 21.74 -4.24 1.82
C ASN A 101 20.43 -4.49 2.61
N GLY A 102 20.30 -3.87 3.78
CA GLY A 102 19.11 -3.94 4.61
C GLY A 102 17.93 -3.12 4.07
N PHE A 103 18.17 -2.22 3.11
CA PHE A 103 17.16 -1.44 2.44
C PHE A 103 17.08 -1.80 0.96
N VAL A 104 15.92 -2.19 0.49
CA VAL A 104 15.65 -2.48 -0.92
C VAL A 104 14.49 -1.63 -1.40
N ASP A 105 14.77 -0.75 -2.34
CA ASP A 105 13.74 0.12 -2.90
C ASP A 105 12.84 -0.66 -3.85
N LEU A 106 11.58 -0.73 -3.50
CA LEU A 106 10.55 -1.33 -4.34
C LEU A 106 10.00 -0.35 -5.36
N MET A 107 9.90 0.94 -4.97
CA MET A 107 9.46 2.00 -5.86
C MET A 107 10.21 3.30 -5.56
N LYS A 108 10.52 4.05 -6.62
CA LYS A 108 11.16 5.37 -6.57
C LYS A 108 10.45 6.39 -7.43
N TYR A 109 10.42 7.63 -6.96
CA TYR A 109 9.82 8.73 -7.68
C TYR A 109 10.72 9.21 -8.83
N ASP A 110 10.14 9.29 -10.02
CA ASP A 110 10.75 9.92 -11.19
C ASP A 110 10.24 11.35 -11.33
N SER A 111 11.10 12.32 -11.05
CA SER A 111 10.76 13.74 -11.10
C SER A 111 10.49 14.26 -12.53
N LYS A 112 10.94 13.55 -13.57
CA LYS A 112 10.69 13.95 -14.96
C LYS A 112 9.29 13.56 -15.41
N LYS A 113 8.79 12.45 -14.89
CA LYS A 113 7.45 11.93 -15.21
C LYS A 113 6.38 12.34 -14.20
N ASP A 114 6.79 12.87 -13.04
CA ASP A 114 5.93 13.08 -11.86
C ASP A 114 5.21 11.79 -11.42
N GLU A 115 5.91 10.64 -11.49
CA GLU A 115 5.35 9.32 -11.22
C GLU A 115 6.23 8.52 -10.25
N LEU A 116 5.59 7.64 -9.47
CA LEU A 116 6.27 6.66 -8.65
C LEU A 116 6.50 5.39 -9.48
N MET A 117 7.75 5.12 -9.83
CA MET A 117 8.15 4.03 -10.71
C MET A 117 8.54 2.77 -9.91
N THR A 118 8.19 1.61 -10.44
CA THR A 118 8.64 0.33 -9.91
C THR A 118 10.14 0.13 -10.18
N SER A 119 10.83 -0.49 -9.21
CA SER A 119 12.22 -0.91 -9.38
C SER A 119 12.33 -2.27 -10.08
N ASP A 120 13.51 -2.59 -10.57
CA ASP A 120 13.79 -3.92 -11.13
C ASP A 120 13.68 -5.01 -10.08
N GLU A 121 14.04 -4.74 -8.82
CA GLU A 121 13.90 -5.67 -7.70
C GLU A 121 12.43 -6.05 -7.49
N LEU A 122 11.52 -5.08 -7.53
CA LEU A 122 10.09 -5.36 -7.44
C LEU A 122 9.60 -6.15 -8.66
N LEU A 123 9.96 -5.74 -9.87
CA LEU A 123 9.53 -6.39 -11.10
C LEU A 123 10.02 -7.84 -11.20
N ASN A 124 11.24 -8.11 -10.75
CA ASN A 124 11.83 -9.44 -10.75
C ASN A 124 11.37 -10.32 -9.56
N GLY A 125 10.52 -9.78 -8.69
CA GLY A 125 10.01 -10.51 -7.53
C GLY A 125 11.02 -10.66 -6.39
N ASP A 126 11.93 -9.72 -6.22
CA ASP A 126 12.94 -9.76 -5.17
C ASP A 126 12.46 -9.25 -3.81
N SER A 127 11.20 -8.87 -3.66
CA SER A 127 10.63 -8.52 -2.38
C SER A 127 10.44 -9.74 -1.47
N GLU A 128 11.13 -9.79 -0.36
CA GLU A 128 11.00 -10.87 0.64
C GLU A 128 9.61 -10.84 1.31
N ILE A 129 9.07 -9.64 1.55
CA ILE A 129 7.75 -9.47 2.18
C ILE A 129 6.65 -9.96 1.24
N LEU A 130 6.68 -9.56 -0.03
CA LEU A 130 5.68 -10.01 -0.99
C LEU A 130 5.78 -11.51 -1.24
N LYS A 131 7.00 -12.08 -1.28
CA LYS A 131 7.21 -13.53 -1.33
C LYS A 131 6.62 -14.25 -0.12
N ALA A 132 6.82 -13.70 1.09
CA ALA A 132 6.28 -14.28 2.32
C ALA A 132 4.75 -14.24 2.34
N ILE A 133 4.13 -13.13 1.91
CA ILE A 133 2.67 -13.02 1.78
C ILE A 133 2.16 -14.01 0.73
N ALA A 134 2.77 -14.03 -0.45
CA ALA A 134 2.39 -14.91 -1.55
C ALA A 134 2.54 -16.40 -1.21
N GLY A 135 3.57 -16.76 -0.44
CA GLY A 135 3.81 -18.14 0.00
C GLY A 135 2.68 -18.75 0.82
N ASN A 136 1.84 -17.93 1.43
CA ASN A 136 0.67 -18.37 2.20
C ASN A 136 -0.61 -18.49 1.35
N VAL A 137 -0.55 -18.16 0.05
CA VAL A 137 -1.70 -18.20 -0.86
C VAL A 137 -1.44 -19.24 -1.94
N LYS A 138 -2.31 -20.25 -2.02
CA LYS A 138 -2.15 -21.40 -2.90
C LYS A 138 -1.88 -21.01 -4.36
N GLU A 139 -2.59 -20.03 -4.89
CA GLU A 139 -2.52 -19.57 -6.26
C GLU A 139 -1.24 -18.78 -6.57
N TRP A 140 -0.58 -18.25 -5.54
CA TRP A 140 0.59 -17.37 -5.67
C TRP A 140 1.90 -18.01 -5.21
N ALA A 141 1.84 -19.06 -4.42
CA ALA A 141 3.03 -19.72 -3.87
C ALA A 141 3.97 -20.17 -5.00
N GLY A 142 5.17 -19.58 -5.05
CA GLY A 142 6.18 -19.88 -6.08
C GLY A 142 5.87 -19.32 -7.48
N ASN A 143 4.80 -18.54 -7.65
CA ASN A 143 4.39 -17.97 -8.94
C ASN A 143 4.34 -16.45 -8.86
N TRP A 144 5.48 -15.80 -9.13
CA TRP A 144 5.57 -14.34 -9.09
C TRP A 144 4.69 -13.65 -10.14
N ASP A 145 4.55 -14.22 -11.32
CA ASP A 145 3.73 -13.63 -12.38
C ASP A 145 2.27 -13.50 -11.93
N ALA A 146 1.74 -14.50 -11.24
CA ALA A 146 0.38 -14.44 -10.67
C ALA A 146 0.27 -13.39 -9.54
N VAL A 147 1.30 -13.22 -8.72
CA VAL A 147 1.35 -12.16 -7.69
C VAL A 147 1.34 -10.79 -8.36
N TRP A 148 2.18 -10.60 -9.36
CA TRP A 148 2.31 -9.33 -10.08
C TRP A 148 1.04 -8.99 -10.85
N GLU A 149 0.43 -9.97 -11.49
CA GLU A 149 -0.88 -9.82 -12.14
C GLU A 149 -1.95 -9.35 -11.16
N ASN A 150 -2.00 -9.91 -9.95
CA ASN A 150 -2.96 -9.47 -8.92
C ASN A 150 -2.68 -8.05 -8.43
N ILE A 151 -1.40 -7.67 -8.22
CA ILE A 151 -1.01 -6.30 -7.85
C ILE A 151 -1.47 -5.32 -8.93
N THR A 152 -1.20 -5.64 -10.20
CA THR A 152 -1.57 -4.82 -11.35
C THR A 152 -3.09 -4.70 -11.49
N LEU A 153 -3.82 -5.79 -11.29
CA LEU A 153 -5.29 -5.79 -11.30
C LEU A 153 -5.85 -4.85 -10.22
N ARG A 154 -5.32 -4.92 -8.99
CA ARG A 154 -5.74 -4.02 -7.89
C ARG A 154 -5.38 -2.57 -8.15
N ALA A 155 -4.21 -2.30 -8.73
CA ALA A 155 -3.83 -0.96 -9.16
C ALA A 155 -4.81 -0.41 -10.21
N LYS A 156 -5.15 -1.23 -11.21
CA LYS A 156 -6.11 -0.87 -12.26
C LYS A 156 -7.51 -0.59 -11.72
N THR A 157 -8.01 -1.36 -10.76
CA THR A 157 -9.32 -1.08 -10.13
C THR A 157 -9.32 0.25 -9.38
N LYS A 158 -8.27 0.55 -8.62
CA LYS A 158 -8.13 1.83 -7.90
C LYS A 158 -8.01 3.01 -8.87
N GLN A 159 -7.19 2.88 -9.92
CA GLN A 159 -7.06 3.89 -10.96
C GLN A 159 -8.40 4.18 -11.63
N THR A 160 -9.17 3.15 -11.93
CA THR A 160 -10.50 3.30 -12.53
C THR A 160 -11.46 4.07 -11.62
N LEU A 161 -11.41 3.87 -10.30
CA LEU A 161 -12.21 4.68 -9.36
C LEU A 161 -11.85 6.17 -9.42
N VAL A 162 -10.55 6.49 -9.44
CA VAL A 162 -10.07 7.87 -9.57
C VAL A 162 -10.56 8.49 -10.87
N GLU A 163 -10.40 7.81 -11.99
CA GLU A 163 -10.85 8.28 -13.31
C GLU A 163 -12.36 8.50 -13.38
N PHE A 164 -13.15 7.64 -12.75
CA PHE A 164 -14.60 7.83 -12.67
C PHE A 164 -14.96 9.03 -11.78
N SER A 165 -14.29 9.19 -10.63
CA SER A 165 -14.48 10.35 -9.76
C SER A 165 -14.20 11.66 -10.50
N ASP A 166 -13.07 11.74 -11.19
CA ASP A 166 -12.67 12.94 -11.94
C ASP A 166 -13.61 13.23 -13.10
N LYS A 167 -13.97 12.21 -13.88
CA LYS A 167 -14.87 12.33 -15.04
C LYS A 167 -16.27 12.79 -14.65
N LEU A 168 -16.78 12.28 -13.54
CA LEU A 168 -18.13 12.58 -13.05
C LEU A 168 -18.15 13.76 -12.07
N LYS A 169 -16.97 14.29 -11.71
CA LYS A 169 -16.78 15.31 -10.67
C LYS A 169 -17.48 14.91 -9.36
N ASN A 170 -17.40 13.64 -9.03
CA ASN A 170 -18.03 13.04 -7.86
C ASN A 170 -16.98 12.46 -6.88
N PRO A 171 -16.48 13.26 -5.92
CA PRO A 171 -15.46 12.83 -4.96
C PRO A 171 -15.96 11.75 -3.99
N ASP A 172 -17.27 11.55 -3.84
CA ASP A 172 -17.84 10.52 -2.95
C ASP A 172 -17.40 9.10 -3.37
N LEU A 173 -17.02 8.91 -4.64
CA LEU A 173 -16.47 7.64 -5.14
C LEU A 173 -15.09 7.30 -4.54
N LEU A 174 -14.41 8.27 -3.93
CA LEU A 174 -13.11 8.08 -3.29
C LEU A 174 -13.22 8.10 -1.76
N GLU A 175 -14.42 8.32 -1.21
CA GLU A 175 -14.65 8.23 0.22
C GLU A 175 -14.63 6.80 0.73
N ALA A 176 -14.27 6.64 2.01
CA ALA A 176 -14.05 5.34 2.63
C ALA A 176 -15.24 4.38 2.46
N GLU A 177 -16.45 4.85 2.58
CA GLU A 177 -17.65 4.03 2.44
C GLU A 177 -17.74 3.37 1.07
N PHE A 178 -17.57 4.16 -0.01
CA PHE A 178 -17.65 3.63 -1.36
C PHE A 178 -16.44 2.75 -1.70
N VAL A 179 -15.24 3.14 -1.25
CA VAL A 179 -14.01 2.36 -1.47
C VAL A 179 -14.10 0.99 -0.80
N ILE A 180 -14.68 0.89 0.40
CA ILE A 180 -14.93 -0.38 1.09
C ILE A 180 -15.91 -1.23 0.28
N GLN A 181 -17.06 -0.67 -0.14
CA GLN A 181 -18.05 -1.38 -0.97
C GLN A 181 -17.43 -1.91 -2.26
N SER A 182 -16.61 -1.08 -2.92
CA SER A 182 -15.90 -1.44 -4.15
C SER A 182 -14.91 -2.60 -3.92
N ASN A 183 -14.15 -2.56 -2.82
CA ASN A 183 -13.24 -3.63 -2.44
C ASN A 183 -13.97 -4.94 -2.11
N ASP A 184 -15.05 -4.88 -1.37
CA ASP A 184 -15.89 -6.03 -1.05
C ASP A 184 -16.46 -6.68 -2.32
N GLN A 185 -16.92 -5.86 -3.26
CA GLN A 185 -17.42 -6.35 -4.53
C GLN A 185 -16.32 -6.99 -5.38
N PHE A 186 -15.12 -6.42 -5.38
CA PHE A 186 -13.96 -7.01 -6.03
C PHE A 186 -13.68 -8.42 -5.48
N HIS A 187 -13.70 -8.60 -4.17
CA HIS A 187 -13.47 -9.90 -3.54
C HIS A 187 -14.61 -10.90 -3.85
N LYS A 188 -15.86 -10.48 -3.78
CA LYS A 188 -17.03 -11.33 -4.14
C LYS A 188 -16.96 -11.83 -5.57
N ILE A 189 -16.58 -10.96 -6.52
CA ILE A 189 -16.42 -11.33 -7.93
C ILE A 189 -15.24 -12.28 -8.10
N SER A 190 -14.12 -12.00 -7.46
CA SER A 190 -12.93 -12.84 -7.51
C SER A 190 -13.22 -14.25 -7.00
N GLU A 191 -13.93 -14.36 -5.88
CA GLU A 191 -14.33 -15.64 -5.29
C GLU A 191 -15.27 -16.41 -6.22
N LYS A 192 -16.30 -15.76 -6.72
CA LYS A 192 -17.26 -16.36 -7.66
C LYS A 192 -16.55 -16.93 -8.90
N ILE A 193 -15.64 -16.15 -9.49
CA ILE A 193 -14.88 -16.59 -10.68
C ILE A 193 -13.99 -17.77 -10.34
N ARG A 194 -13.31 -17.74 -9.18
CA ARG A 194 -12.50 -18.85 -8.71
C ARG A 194 -13.32 -20.13 -8.52
N GLU A 195 -14.53 -20.04 -7.98
CA GLU A 195 -15.44 -21.18 -7.83
C GLU A 195 -15.89 -21.74 -9.19
N GLU A 196 -16.14 -20.87 -10.18
CA GLU A 196 -16.63 -21.28 -11.51
C GLU A 196 -15.54 -21.95 -12.36
N ILE A 197 -14.30 -21.48 -12.34
CA ILE A 197 -13.24 -21.94 -13.26
C ILE A 197 -12.00 -22.51 -12.56
N GLY A 198 -11.99 -22.54 -11.23
CA GLY A 198 -10.89 -23.12 -10.42
C GLY A 198 -9.65 -22.24 -10.29
N THR A 199 -9.64 -21.04 -10.87
CA THR A 199 -8.51 -20.11 -10.83
C THR A 199 -8.99 -18.65 -10.85
N LEU A 200 -8.06 -17.69 -10.67
CA LEU A 200 -8.34 -16.27 -10.81
C LEU A 200 -8.08 -15.85 -12.27
N ASP A 201 -9.09 -15.28 -12.91
CA ASP A 201 -8.98 -14.64 -14.24
C ASP A 201 -9.08 -13.12 -14.07
N SER A 202 -7.95 -12.46 -14.09
CA SER A 202 -7.84 -11.01 -13.87
C SER A 202 -8.62 -10.18 -14.88
N LYS A 203 -8.72 -10.62 -16.14
CA LYS A 203 -9.47 -9.91 -17.17
C LYS A 203 -10.96 -9.98 -16.91
N ARG A 204 -11.45 -11.15 -16.55
CA ARG A 204 -12.85 -11.39 -16.23
C ARG A 204 -13.24 -10.69 -14.93
N ILE A 205 -12.38 -10.78 -13.90
CA ILE A 205 -12.58 -10.07 -12.61
C ILE A 205 -12.72 -8.58 -12.85
N PHE A 206 -11.80 -7.98 -13.62
CA PHE A 206 -11.85 -6.54 -13.92
C PHE A 206 -13.10 -6.18 -14.72
N PHE A 207 -13.47 -6.97 -15.72
CA PHE A 207 -14.65 -6.73 -16.54
C PHE A 207 -15.93 -6.72 -15.68
N ASP A 208 -16.16 -7.76 -14.89
CA ASP A 208 -17.36 -7.89 -14.06
C ASP A 208 -17.42 -6.80 -12.97
N TRP A 209 -16.28 -6.46 -12.37
CA TRP A 209 -16.19 -5.38 -11.40
C TRP A 209 -16.46 -4.00 -12.04
N ASN A 210 -15.91 -3.73 -13.21
CA ASN A 210 -16.15 -2.48 -13.94
C ASN A 210 -17.62 -2.33 -14.36
N GLU A 211 -18.27 -3.41 -14.79
CA GLU A 211 -19.70 -3.40 -15.08
C GLU A 211 -20.56 -3.18 -13.82
N TRP A 212 -20.14 -3.72 -12.68
CA TRP A 212 -20.77 -3.40 -11.40
C TRP A 212 -20.59 -1.90 -11.07
N LEU A 213 -19.39 -1.37 -11.17
CA LEU A 213 -19.10 0.05 -10.93
C LEU A 213 -20.00 0.96 -11.77
N LYS A 214 -20.05 0.75 -13.07
CA LYS A 214 -20.89 1.54 -13.98
C LYS A 214 -22.36 1.54 -13.59
N ARG A 215 -22.88 0.37 -13.21
CA ARG A 215 -24.30 0.24 -12.77
C ARG A 215 -24.53 0.93 -11.44
N HIS A 216 -23.58 0.85 -10.52
CA HIS A 216 -23.71 1.46 -9.21
C HIS A 216 -23.68 2.99 -9.28
N VAL A 217 -22.75 3.54 -10.04
CA VAL A 217 -22.63 4.98 -10.27
C VAL A 217 -23.88 5.57 -10.90
N LYS A 218 -24.45 4.93 -11.92
CA LYS A 218 -25.72 5.35 -12.52
C LYS A 218 -26.87 5.43 -11.52
N ARG A 219 -26.93 4.52 -10.55
CA ARG A 219 -27.94 4.54 -9.47
C ARG A 219 -27.72 5.69 -8.50
N MET A 220 -26.46 6.01 -8.18
CA MET A 220 -26.13 7.14 -7.30
C MET A 220 -26.57 8.48 -7.93
N ASP A 221 -26.28 8.68 -9.21
CA ASP A 221 -26.68 9.88 -9.93
C ASP A 221 -28.20 10.04 -9.97
N PHE A 222 -28.92 8.98 -10.27
CA PHE A 222 -30.39 8.99 -10.25
C PHE A 222 -30.98 9.32 -8.86
N HIS A 223 -30.37 8.83 -7.78
CA HIS A 223 -30.81 9.18 -6.42
C HIS A 223 -30.53 10.65 -6.06
N LYS A 224 -29.40 11.21 -6.49
CA LYS A 224 -29.09 12.64 -6.29
C LYS A 224 -30.08 13.54 -7.04
N GLU A 225 -30.45 13.19 -8.27
CA GLU A 225 -31.48 13.93 -9.02
C GLU A 225 -32.82 13.91 -8.32
N LEU A 226 -33.29 12.77 -7.82
CA LEU A 226 -34.56 12.67 -7.08
C LEU A 226 -34.59 13.50 -5.79
N GLN A 227 -33.46 13.61 -5.08
CA GLN A 227 -33.37 14.42 -3.85
C GLN A 227 -33.37 15.94 -4.11
N GLN A 228 -33.00 16.38 -5.31
CA GLN A 228 -33.05 17.79 -5.71
C GLN A 228 -34.49 18.26 -6.06
N PHE A 229 -35.42 17.34 -6.25
CA PHE A 229 -36.84 17.62 -6.55
C PHE A 229 -37.76 17.50 -5.32
N GLN A 230 -37.22 17.21 -4.15
CA GLN A 230 -37.90 17.24 -2.86
C GLN A 230 -37.51 18.47 -2.01
#